data_67c8aeba93fe5cf3da38c1de20311c3b
#
_entry.id   67c8aeba93fe5cf3da38c1de20311c3b
#
_cell.length_a   1.000
_cell.length_b   1.000
_cell.length_c   1.000
_cell.angle_alpha   90.00
_cell.angle_beta   90.00
_cell.angle_gamma   90.00
#
_symmetry.space_group_name_H-M   'P 1'
#
loop_
_entity.id
_entity.type
_entity.pdbx_description
1 polymer ?
#
loop_
_entity_poly.entity_id
_entity_poly.type
_entity_poly.pdbx_seq_one_letter_code
_entity_poly.pdbx_strand_id
1 'polypeptide(L)'
;MAPIPRDKKLYNKVKKKIYKKYPKHSAYRSGLLVQKYKKDFKKKCGNKNPYIGKKTKKSGLRRWFDEKWVNQRGEVGYKYKNDVYRPSKRITKKTPITHNELTKKEIKRARKIKYTRGRVKRFRGVTKKAKALFKKKNKVSGSILFEKLKTGVKVNYDIKGLKNGKHGFHIHEIGDFKGDCVKAGAHFNPLGHNHSGRKNKKRHIGDLGNVNTKNRKTKGSFIDYKISLSGKNNIVGRSIVVHELKDDLGKGNDRESLNTGNAGARLNCAKIF
;
A
#
# COMPACT_ATOMS: atom_id res chain seq x y z
N MET A 1 -17.56 27.84 -8.90
CA MET A 1 -16.44 28.75 -9.18
C MET A 1 -15.40 28.68 -8.06
N ALA A 2 -14.11 28.78 -8.37
CA ALA A 2 -13.07 28.84 -7.35
C ALA A 2 -13.22 30.10 -6.49
N PRO A 3 -12.89 30.06 -5.18
CA PRO A 3 -12.97 31.23 -4.30
C PRO A 3 -12.06 32.34 -4.81
N ILE A 4 -12.59 33.54 -4.95
CA ILE A 4 -11.87 34.73 -5.46
C ILE A 4 -11.31 35.52 -4.27
N PRO A 5 -10.01 35.93 -4.27
CA PRO A 5 -9.48 36.79 -3.23
C PRO A 5 -10.24 38.14 -3.16
N ARG A 6 -10.69 38.52 -1.96
CA ARG A 6 -11.41 39.78 -1.73
C ARG A 6 -10.51 40.99 -1.98
N ASP A 7 -9.25 40.96 -1.55
CA ASP A 7 -8.25 41.97 -1.87
C ASP A 7 -7.25 41.40 -2.90
N LYS A 8 -7.53 41.64 -4.17
CA LYS A 8 -6.68 41.18 -5.28
C LYS A 8 -5.29 41.83 -5.27
N LYS A 9 -5.15 43.10 -4.85
CA LYS A 9 -3.87 43.80 -4.76
C LYS A 9 -2.95 43.13 -3.72
N LEU A 10 -3.48 42.90 -2.51
CA LEU A 10 -2.76 42.22 -1.46
C LEU A 10 -2.41 40.78 -1.86
N TYR A 11 -3.36 40.04 -2.44
CA TYR A 11 -3.13 38.69 -2.93
C TYR A 11 -1.99 38.60 -3.93
N ASN A 12 -1.98 39.48 -4.92
CA ASN A 12 -0.92 39.52 -5.95
C ASN A 12 0.44 39.93 -5.36
N LYS A 13 0.48 40.85 -4.40
CA LYS A 13 1.70 41.21 -3.67
C LYS A 13 2.28 40.01 -2.92
N VAL A 14 1.45 39.26 -2.20
CA VAL A 14 1.85 38.04 -1.49
C VAL A 14 2.27 36.95 -2.49
N LYS A 15 1.52 36.78 -3.57
CA LYS A 15 1.82 35.81 -4.65
C LYS A 15 3.21 36.08 -5.24
N LYS A 16 3.52 37.32 -5.59
CA LYS A 16 4.84 37.70 -6.14
C LYS A 16 5.99 37.32 -5.19
N LYS A 17 5.86 37.61 -3.88
CA LYS A 17 6.85 37.23 -2.86
C LYS A 17 7.03 35.73 -2.72
N ILE A 18 5.93 34.98 -2.61
CA ILE A 18 5.97 33.53 -2.46
C ILE A 18 6.53 32.85 -3.73
N TYR A 19 6.16 33.30 -4.91
CA TYR A 19 6.60 32.74 -6.17
C TYR A 19 8.07 33.02 -6.48
N LYS A 20 8.59 34.20 -6.07
CA LYS A 20 10.02 34.50 -6.14
C LYS A 20 10.84 33.52 -5.26
N LYS A 21 10.36 33.23 -4.04
CA LYS A 21 11.04 32.32 -3.10
C LYS A 21 10.89 30.85 -3.49
N TYR A 22 9.77 30.47 -4.11
CA TYR A 22 9.42 29.07 -4.48
C TYR A 22 8.98 29.02 -5.95
N PRO A 23 9.90 29.08 -6.94
CA PRO A 23 9.54 29.23 -8.36
C PRO A 23 8.79 28.01 -8.93
N LYS A 24 9.12 26.78 -8.43
CA LYS A 24 8.47 25.55 -8.92
C LYS A 24 7.07 25.40 -8.37
N HIS A 25 6.09 25.08 -9.26
CA HIS A 25 4.71 24.82 -8.87
C HIS A 25 4.61 23.60 -7.94
N SER A 26 3.91 23.78 -6.80
CA SER A 26 3.64 22.69 -5.85
C SER A 26 2.44 23.04 -4.96
N ALA A 27 1.79 22.01 -4.40
CA ALA A 27 0.75 22.19 -3.39
C ALA A 27 1.26 22.97 -2.17
N TYR A 28 2.53 22.75 -1.79
CA TYR A 28 3.19 23.51 -0.74
C TYR A 28 3.25 25.03 -1.03
N ARG A 29 3.71 25.43 -2.24
CA ARG A 29 3.72 26.84 -2.65
C ARG A 29 2.32 27.44 -2.61
N SER A 30 1.32 26.72 -3.13
CA SER A 30 -0.08 27.16 -3.11
C SER A 30 -0.62 27.28 -1.69
N GLY A 31 -0.25 26.35 -0.81
CA GLY A 31 -0.59 26.39 0.62
C GLY A 31 -0.02 27.61 1.33
N LEU A 32 1.28 27.87 1.13
CA LEU A 32 1.95 29.04 1.71
C LEU A 32 1.32 30.36 1.24
N LEU A 33 1.00 30.47 -0.05
CA LEU A 33 0.29 31.64 -0.59
C LEU A 33 -1.03 31.89 0.14
N VAL A 34 -1.85 30.85 0.27
CA VAL A 34 -3.17 30.97 0.94
C VAL A 34 -3.01 31.32 2.42
N GLN A 35 -2.08 30.70 3.13
CA GLN A 35 -1.83 31.00 4.56
C GLN A 35 -1.33 32.42 4.76
N LYS A 36 -0.34 32.82 3.98
CA LYS A 36 0.25 34.19 4.10
C LYS A 36 -0.78 35.25 3.73
N TYR A 37 -1.56 35.07 2.64
CA TYR A 37 -2.60 35.98 2.25
C TYR A 37 -3.67 36.12 3.35
N LYS A 38 -4.15 35.03 3.93
CA LYS A 38 -5.12 35.07 5.03
C LYS A 38 -4.61 35.82 6.25
N LYS A 39 -3.34 35.58 6.63
CA LYS A 39 -2.67 36.25 7.76
C LYS A 39 -2.59 37.76 7.50
N ASP A 40 -2.13 38.17 6.33
CA ASP A 40 -1.94 39.57 5.97
C ASP A 40 -3.29 40.28 5.77
N PHE A 41 -4.30 39.58 5.20
CA PHE A 41 -5.68 40.08 5.07
C PHE A 41 -6.33 40.30 6.44
N LYS A 42 -6.17 39.37 7.39
CA LYS A 42 -6.68 39.52 8.76
C LYS A 42 -6.07 40.71 9.47
N LYS A 43 -4.78 40.99 9.29
CA LYS A 43 -4.11 42.17 9.84
C LYS A 43 -4.68 43.47 9.26
N LYS A 44 -5.04 43.49 7.97
CA LYS A 44 -5.54 44.67 7.26
C LYS A 44 -7.04 44.91 7.44
N CYS A 45 -7.83 43.83 7.43
CA CYS A 45 -9.29 43.87 7.31
C CYS A 45 -10.04 43.20 8.49
N GLY A 46 -9.34 42.83 9.54
CA GLY A 46 -9.91 42.17 10.72
C GLY A 46 -10.51 40.80 10.41
N ASN A 47 -11.66 40.51 10.98
CA ASN A 47 -12.33 39.21 10.88
C ASN A 47 -13.13 39.00 9.58
N LYS A 48 -13.06 39.89 8.60
CA LYS A 48 -13.72 39.72 7.30
C LYS A 48 -13.21 38.51 6.57
N ASN A 49 -14.10 37.84 5.80
CA ASN A 49 -13.70 36.69 5.00
C ASN A 49 -12.72 37.11 3.88
N PRO A 50 -11.50 36.54 3.81
CA PRO A 50 -10.51 36.91 2.80
C PRO A 50 -10.87 36.50 1.36
N TYR A 51 -11.89 35.66 1.18
CA TYR A 51 -12.34 35.18 -0.13
C TYR A 51 -13.83 35.37 -0.34
N ILE A 52 -14.22 35.62 -1.58
CA ILE A 52 -15.61 35.72 -2.07
C ILE A 52 -15.94 34.40 -2.79
N GLY A 53 -17.16 33.87 -2.64
CA GLY A 53 -17.67 32.66 -3.27
C GLY A 53 -17.67 31.43 -2.36
N LYS A 54 -18.46 30.40 -2.72
CA LYS A 54 -18.63 29.18 -1.96
C LYS A 54 -17.38 28.29 -2.11
N LYS A 55 -16.81 27.86 -1.01
CA LYS A 55 -15.72 26.84 -1.00
C LYS A 55 -16.33 25.50 -1.35
N THR A 56 -15.83 24.83 -2.40
CA THR A 56 -16.18 23.45 -2.66
C THR A 56 -15.53 22.55 -1.58
N LYS A 57 -16.32 21.65 -0.98
CA LYS A 57 -15.85 20.69 0.06
C LYS A 57 -14.73 19.74 -0.43
N LYS A 58 -14.48 19.70 -1.75
CA LYS A 58 -13.55 18.77 -2.42
C LYS A 58 -12.22 19.38 -2.86
N SER A 59 -11.78 20.55 -2.37
CA SER A 59 -10.51 21.12 -2.83
C SER A 59 -9.32 20.32 -2.29
N GLY A 60 -8.41 19.88 -3.18
CA GLY A 60 -7.18 19.15 -2.80
C GLY A 60 -6.31 19.92 -1.80
N LEU A 61 -6.40 21.25 -1.78
CA LEU A 61 -5.68 22.10 -0.86
C LEU A 61 -6.19 21.99 0.59
N ARG A 62 -7.53 21.85 0.78
CA ARG A 62 -8.09 21.63 2.13
C ARG A 62 -7.57 20.34 2.73
N ARG A 63 -7.60 19.24 1.97
CA ARG A 63 -7.04 17.96 2.40
C ARG A 63 -5.58 18.10 2.79
N TRP A 64 -4.79 18.85 2.01
CA TRP A 64 -3.38 19.08 2.29
C TRP A 64 -3.16 19.76 3.66
N PHE A 65 -3.99 20.73 4.04
CA PHE A 65 -3.94 21.36 5.37
C PHE A 65 -4.37 20.40 6.48
N ASP A 66 -5.44 19.64 6.26
CA ASP A 66 -5.97 18.68 7.25
C ASP A 66 -4.98 17.53 7.50
N GLU A 67 -4.22 17.11 6.47
CA GLU A 67 -3.18 16.10 6.51
C GLU A 67 -1.90 16.59 7.26
N LYS A 68 -1.78 17.86 7.60
CA LYS A 68 -0.65 18.49 8.31
C LYS A 68 0.70 18.03 7.75
N TRP A 69 1.04 18.49 6.54
CA TRP A 69 2.28 18.12 5.88
C TRP A 69 3.49 18.76 6.56
N VAL A 70 4.49 17.93 6.86
CA VAL A 70 5.74 18.29 7.53
C VAL A 70 6.95 17.65 6.86
N ASN A 71 8.15 18.15 7.14
CA ASN A 71 9.39 17.48 6.78
C ASN A 71 9.66 16.31 7.76
N GLN A 72 10.75 15.58 7.56
CA GLN A 72 11.10 14.42 8.41
C GLN A 72 11.49 14.77 9.85
N ARG A 73 11.59 16.05 10.21
CA ARG A 73 11.79 16.54 11.58
C ARG A 73 10.48 16.99 12.25
N GLY A 74 9.36 16.91 11.53
CA GLY A 74 8.06 17.42 12.01
C GLY A 74 7.82 18.91 11.76
N GLU A 75 8.72 19.60 11.06
CA GLU A 75 8.65 21.04 10.80
C GLU A 75 7.90 21.34 9.49
N VAL A 76 7.21 22.47 9.47
CA VAL A 76 6.61 23.01 8.24
C VAL A 76 7.68 23.73 7.43
N GLY A 77 7.91 23.29 6.19
CA GLY A 77 8.85 23.92 5.27
C GLY A 77 10.07 23.08 4.93
N TYR A 78 10.84 23.59 3.97
CA TYR A 78 12.11 23.02 3.53
C TYR A 78 13.26 23.87 4.10
N LYS A 79 14.04 23.30 4.99
CA LYS A 79 15.28 23.92 5.51
C LYS A 79 16.49 23.51 4.68
N TYR A 80 16.50 22.24 4.24
CA TYR A 80 17.60 21.66 3.49
C TYR A 80 17.15 21.12 2.13
N LYS A 81 18.06 21.06 1.14
CA LYS A 81 17.82 20.54 -0.22
C LYS A 81 17.26 19.11 -0.22
N ASN A 82 17.63 18.32 0.77
CA ASN A 82 17.21 16.91 0.90
C ASN A 82 15.99 16.72 1.82
N ASP A 83 15.31 17.76 2.24
CA ASP A 83 14.10 17.62 3.03
C ASP A 83 12.99 16.94 2.23
N VAL A 84 12.37 15.93 2.84
CA VAL A 84 11.25 15.18 2.26
C VAL A 84 9.96 15.54 3.01
N TYR A 85 8.93 15.89 2.25
CA TYR A 85 7.68 16.45 2.77
C TYR A 85 6.56 15.42 2.65
N ARG A 86 5.92 15.09 3.76
CA ARG A 86 4.85 14.09 3.83
C ARG A 86 3.76 14.50 4.81
N PRO A 87 2.53 13.96 4.68
CA PRO A 87 1.50 14.16 5.68
C PRO A 87 1.91 13.55 7.02
N SER A 88 1.57 14.22 8.13
CA SER A 88 1.70 13.67 9.48
C SER A 88 0.45 12.90 9.91
N LYS A 89 -0.71 13.18 9.29
CA LYS A 89 -1.99 12.53 9.57
C LYS A 89 -2.58 11.86 8.34
N ARG A 90 -3.08 10.64 8.49
CA ARG A 90 -3.91 9.98 7.50
C ARG A 90 -5.37 10.39 7.69
N ILE A 91 -5.92 11.11 6.72
CA ILE A 91 -7.29 11.62 6.76
C ILE A 91 -8.23 10.78 5.90
N THR A 92 -7.74 10.27 4.77
CA THR A 92 -8.52 9.43 3.84
C THR A 92 -7.66 8.30 3.28
N LYS A 93 -8.30 7.31 2.64
CA LYS A 93 -7.60 6.27 1.86
C LYS A 93 -6.72 6.85 0.74
N LYS A 94 -6.99 8.07 0.28
CA LYS A 94 -6.19 8.79 -0.73
C LYS A 94 -5.04 9.61 -0.13
N THR A 95 -4.92 9.71 1.20
CA THR A 95 -3.78 10.35 1.85
C THR A 95 -2.51 9.56 1.51
N PRO A 96 -1.46 10.22 0.98
CA PRO A 96 -0.20 9.55 0.72
C PRO A 96 0.42 9.00 2.01
N ILE A 97 1.35 8.05 1.87
CA ILE A 97 2.06 7.48 3.02
C ILE A 97 2.61 8.58 3.93
N THR A 98 2.33 8.50 5.23
CA THR A 98 2.76 9.48 6.24
C THR A 98 4.19 9.22 6.71
N HIS A 99 4.79 10.17 7.44
CA HIS A 99 6.13 9.96 8.02
C HIS A 99 6.15 8.80 9.02
N ASN A 100 5.12 8.64 9.83
CA ASN A 100 5.03 7.57 10.83
C ASN A 100 4.91 6.17 10.22
N GLU A 101 4.46 6.08 8.97
CA GLU A 101 4.37 4.83 8.22
C GLU A 101 5.67 4.48 7.48
N LEU A 102 6.69 5.33 7.53
CA LEU A 102 7.98 5.13 6.90
C LEU A 102 9.04 4.73 7.94
N THR A 103 9.85 3.75 7.59
CA THR A 103 11.02 3.40 8.38
C THR A 103 12.13 4.46 8.28
N LYS A 104 13.01 4.54 9.28
CA LYS A 104 14.22 5.40 9.24
C LYS A 104 15.05 5.16 7.95
N LYS A 105 15.17 3.89 7.51
CA LYS A 105 15.89 3.48 6.28
C LYS A 105 15.23 4.05 5.02
N GLU A 106 13.90 4.01 4.93
CA GLU A 106 13.13 4.57 3.81
C GLU A 106 13.24 6.10 3.75
N ILE A 107 13.19 6.77 4.90
CA ILE A 107 13.39 8.23 4.98
C ILE A 107 14.81 8.60 4.54
N LYS A 108 15.85 7.91 5.05
CA LYS A 108 17.26 8.14 4.65
C LYS A 108 17.46 7.98 3.15
N ARG A 109 16.90 6.91 2.56
CA ARG A 109 16.92 6.67 1.11
C ARG A 109 16.18 7.77 0.34
N ALA A 110 14.99 8.18 0.78
CA ALA A 110 14.22 9.23 0.15
C ALA A 110 14.97 10.57 0.16
N ARG A 111 15.63 10.92 1.28
CA ARG A 111 16.48 12.12 1.38
C ARG A 111 17.65 12.09 0.40
N LYS A 112 18.35 10.94 0.25
CA LYS A 112 19.42 10.77 -0.75
C LYS A 112 18.90 11.00 -2.16
N ILE A 113 17.76 10.40 -2.53
CA ILE A 113 17.12 10.59 -3.84
C ILE A 113 16.68 12.04 -4.03
N LYS A 114 16.13 12.67 -3.00
CA LYS A 114 15.75 14.10 -3.05
C LYS A 114 16.93 14.99 -3.33
N TYR A 115 18.07 14.76 -2.67
CA TYR A 115 19.30 15.52 -2.86
C TYR A 115 19.82 15.41 -4.28
N THR A 116 19.91 14.17 -4.84
CA THR A 116 20.51 13.91 -6.15
C THR A 116 19.58 14.23 -7.33
N ARG A 117 18.28 13.92 -7.19
CA ARG A 117 17.30 13.99 -8.30
C ARG A 117 16.24 15.09 -8.12
N GLY A 118 16.30 15.87 -7.04
CA GLY A 118 15.33 16.93 -6.72
C GLY A 118 13.91 16.45 -6.40
N ARG A 119 13.52 15.21 -6.74
CA ARG A 119 12.18 14.65 -6.53
C ARG A 119 12.22 13.18 -6.13
N VAL A 120 11.40 12.82 -5.16
CA VAL A 120 11.18 11.42 -4.73
C VAL A 120 9.90 10.90 -5.36
N LYS A 121 10.00 10.01 -6.34
CA LYS A 121 8.82 9.37 -6.97
C LYS A 121 8.20 8.32 -6.05
N ARG A 122 9.00 7.56 -5.30
CA ARG A 122 8.56 6.49 -4.39
C ARG A 122 9.37 6.54 -3.10
N PHE A 123 8.68 6.60 -1.96
CA PHE A 123 9.29 6.58 -0.63
C PHE A 123 9.68 5.17 -0.22
N ARG A 124 8.81 4.19 -0.38
CA ARG A 124 9.15 2.78 -0.16
C ARG A 124 9.97 2.22 -1.31
N GLY A 125 10.93 1.37 -0.98
CA GLY A 125 11.68 0.59 -1.96
C GLY A 125 10.76 -0.36 -2.72
N VAL A 126 11.20 -0.81 -3.87
CA VAL A 126 10.58 -1.96 -4.53
C VAL A 126 11.18 -3.20 -3.87
N THR A 127 10.38 -3.95 -3.13
CA THR A 127 10.78 -5.25 -2.62
C THR A 127 11.00 -6.18 -3.81
N LYS A 128 12.22 -6.70 -3.95
CA LYS A 128 12.57 -7.63 -5.03
C LYS A 128 12.34 -9.08 -4.62
N LYS A 129 12.47 -9.39 -3.34
CA LYS A 129 12.28 -10.73 -2.77
C LYS A 129 11.51 -10.60 -1.46
N ALA A 130 10.64 -11.58 -1.22
CA ALA A 130 9.96 -11.76 0.06
C ALA A 130 9.95 -13.26 0.36
N LYS A 131 9.82 -13.64 1.64
CA LYS A 131 9.79 -15.02 2.06
C LYS A 131 8.71 -15.27 3.10
N ALA A 132 8.28 -16.51 3.19
CA ALA A 132 7.44 -17.00 4.28
C ALA A 132 8.00 -18.35 4.76
N LEU A 133 7.93 -18.60 6.07
CA LEU A 133 8.46 -19.81 6.68
C LEU A 133 7.34 -20.51 7.46
N PHE A 134 6.90 -21.65 6.98
CA PHE A 134 6.05 -22.56 7.73
C PHE A 134 6.86 -23.19 8.85
N LYS A 135 6.71 -22.66 10.07
CA LYS A 135 7.22 -23.33 11.26
C LYS A 135 6.49 -24.65 11.43
N LYS A 136 7.17 -25.68 11.96
CA LYS A 136 6.57 -27.01 12.14
C LYS A 136 5.27 -26.92 12.94
N LYS A 137 4.15 -27.20 12.27
CA LYS A 137 2.81 -27.29 12.83
C LYS A 137 2.10 -28.44 12.14
N ASN A 138 1.45 -29.33 12.88
CA ASN A 138 0.74 -30.50 12.33
C ASN A 138 1.58 -31.29 11.32
N LYS A 139 2.85 -31.53 11.61
CA LYS A 139 3.84 -32.18 10.73
C LYS A 139 4.21 -31.37 9.47
N VAL A 140 3.51 -30.29 9.15
CA VAL A 140 3.78 -29.43 7.98
C VAL A 140 4.84 -28.38 8.31
N SER A 141 5.87 -28.24 7.46
CA SER A 141 6.90 -27.21 7.57
C SER A 141 7.43 -26.88 6.17
N GLY A 142 8.13 -25.75 6.02
CA GLY A 142 8.71 -25.41 4.74
C GLY A 142 8.97 -23.93 4.53
N SER A 143 9.39 -23.61 3.33
CA SER A 143 9.67 -22.22 2.94
C SER A 143 9.07 -21.87 1.60
N ILE A 144 8.64 -20.63 1.49
CA ILE A 144 8.15 -20.04 0.26
C ILE A 144 8.95 -18.78 -0.04
N LEU A 145 9.51 -18.70 -1.24
CA LEU A 145 10.26 -17.54 -1.72
C LEU A 145 9.50 -16.87 -2.87
N PHE A 146 9.28 -15.58 -2.74
CA PHE A 146 8.66 -14.74 -3.75
C PHE A 146 9.70 -13.84 -4.37
N GLU A 147 9.88 -13.89 -5.68
CA GLU A 147 10.85 -13.09 -6.42
C GLU A 147 10.14 -12.24 -7.47
N LYS A 148 10.36 -10.92 -7.40
CA LYS A 148 9.80 -10.00 -8.39
C LYS A 148 10.54 -10.14 -9.72
N LEU A 149 9.82 -10.46 -10.77
CA LEU A 149 10.28 -10.46 -12.15
C LEU A 149 9.98 -9.11 -12.83
N LYS A 150 10.39 -8.96 -14.09
CA LYS A 150 9.98 -7.83 -14.95
C LYS A 150 8.45 -7.80 -15.09
N THR A 151 7.84 -8.95 -15.25
CA THR A 151 6.39 -9.17 -15.26
C THR A 151 6.04 -10.27 -14.25
N GLY A 152 5.19 -9.94 -13.26
CA GLY A 152 4.72 -10.89 -12.24
C GLY A 152 5.72 -11.16 -11.09
N VAL A 153 5.40 -12.18 -10.33
CA VAL A 153 6.17 -12.68 -9.19
C VAL A 153 6.34 -14.18 -9.34
N LYS A 154 7.60 -14.65 -9.31
CA LYS A 154 7.91 -16.08 -9.20
C LYS A 154 7.72 -16.53 -7.77
N VAL A 155 6.96 -17.58 -7.57
CA VAL A 155 6.70 -18.22 -6.29
C VAL A 155 7.43 -19.55 -6.31
N ASN A 156 8.45 -19.74 -5.47
CA ASN A 156 9.14 -21.01 -5.27
C ASN A 156 8.69 -21.54 -3.91
N TYR A 157 8.39 -22.83 -3.83
CA TYR A 157 7.96 -23.46 -2.59
C TYR A 157 8.66 -24.80 -2.38
N ASP A 158 8.97 -25.07 -1.11
CA ASP A 158 9.49 -26.36 -0.62
C ASP A 158 8.82 -26.64 0.72
N ILE A 159 7.84 -27.54 0.69
CA ILE A 159 6.95 -27.85 1.83
C ILE A 159 7.06 -29.34 2.13
N LYS A 160 7.14 -29.70 3.39
CA LYS A 160 7.22 -31.06 3.89
C LYS A 160 6.00 -31.40 4.76
N GLY A 161 5.66 -32.66 4.84
CA GLY A 161 4.65 -33.17 5.77
C GLY A 161 3.22 -33.13 5.26
N LEU A 162 2.97 -32.72 4.01
CA LEU A 162 1.66 -32.84 3.38
C LEU A 162 1.42 -34.30 2.93
N LYS A 163 0.16 -34.73 2.92
CA LYS A 163 -0.28 -36.00 2.33
C LYS A 163 -0.08 -35.94 0.80
N ASN A 164 0.03 -37.06 0.13
CA ASN A 164 0.07 -37.09 -1.33
C ASN A 164 -1.24 -36.55 -1.90
N GLY A 165 -1.15 -35.78 -2.98
CA GLY A 165 -2.30 -35.16 -3.62
C GLY A 165 -2.12 -33.65 -3.81
N LYS A 166 -3.21 -32.99 -4.15
CA LYS A 166 -3.31 -31.54 -4.35
C LYS A 166 -3.79 -30.85 -3.08
N HIS A 167 -3.22 -29.71 -2.78
CA HIS A 167 -3.55 -28.89 -1.61
C HIS A 167 -3.77 -27.46 -2.02
N GLY A 168 -4.87 -26.85 -1.60
CA GLY A 168 -5.13 -25.44 -1.81
C GLY A 168 -4.01 -24.58 -1.23
N PHE A 169 -3.61 -23.55 -1.97
CA PHE A 169 -2.48 -22.69 -1.62
C PHE A 169 -2.84 -21.24 -1.90
N HIS A 170 -3.07 -20.45 -0.84
CA HIS A 170 -3.67 -19.14 -0.98
C HIS A 170 -2.98 -18.07 -0.14
N ILE A 171 -3.03 -16.82 -0.61
CA ILE A 171 -2.64 -15.65 0.18
C ILE A 171 -3.88 -15.12 0.86
N HIS A 172 -3.83 -15.05 2.18
CA HIS A 172 -4.88 -14.49 3.04
C HIS A 172 -4.55 -13.04 3.42
N GLU A 173 -5.56 -12.28 3.79
CA GLU A 173 -5.45 -10.81 3.97
C GLU A 173 -4.68 -10.40 5.21
N ILE A 174 -4.70 -11.19 6.30
CA ILE A 174 -4.10 -10.85 7.59
C ILE A 174 -2.78 -11.59 7.77
N GLY A 175 -1.71 -10.85 8.06
CA GLY A 175 -0.38 -11.43 8.31
C GLY A 175 0.00 -11.51 9.78
N ASP A 176 -0.78 -10.91 10.67
CA ASP A 176 -0.60 -11.01 12.11
C ASP A 176 -1.71 -11.88 12.73
N PHE A 177 -1.56 -13.18 12.56
CA PHE A 177 -2.52 -14.20 12.98
C PHE A 177 -2.16 -14.88 14.32
N LYS A 178 -1.09 -14.43 15.00
CA LYS A 178 -0.64 -14.90 16.33
C LYS A 178 -0.57 -16.43 16.45
N GLY A 179 -0.12 -17.12 15.38
CA GLY A 179 -0.01 -18.58 15.33
C GLY A 179 -1.29 -19.34 15.03
N ASP A 180 -2.44 -18.68 15.00
CA ASP A 180 -3.72 -19.27 14.67
C ASP A 180 -4.09 -18.98 13.19
N CYS A 181 -4.01 -20.00 12.33
CA CYS A 181 -4.27 -19.84 10.91
C CYS A 181 -5.73 -19.40 10.59
N VAL A 182 -6.68 -19.63 11.47
CA VAL A 182 -8.05 -19.15 11.29
C VAL A 182 -8.08 -17.63 11.27
N LYS A 183 -7.26 -16.98 12.12
CA LYS A 183 -7.13 -15.52 12.19
C LYS A 183 -6.39 -14.88 11.00
N ALA A 184 -5.94 -15.66 10.01
CA ALA A 184 -5.40 -15.11 8.77
C ALA A 184 -6.46 -14.41 7.88
N GLY A 185 -7.73 -14.50 8.23
CA GLY A 185 -8.84 -13.87 7.51
C GLY A 185 -9.24 -14.63 6.23
N ALA A 186 -9.89 -13.95 5.31
CA ALA A 186 -10.29 -14.47 4.01
C ALA A 186 -9.13 -14.45 3.00
N HIS A 187 -9.35 -15.01 1.82
CA HIS A 187 -8.41 -14.82 0.70
C HIS A 187 -8.22 -13.34 0.39
N PHE A 188 -7.01 -12.94 0.05
CA PHE A 188 -6.72 -11.57 -0.32
C PHE A 188 -7.47 -11.16 -1.60
N ASN A 189 -8.58 -10.44 -1.44
CA ASN A 189 -9.53 -10.10 -2.50
C ASN A 189 -9.85 -8.60 -2.55
N PRO A 190 -8.92 -7.73 -2.93
CA PRO A 190 -9.16 -6.28 -2.98
C PRO A 190 -10.09 -5.84 -4.13
N LEU A 191 -10.46 -6.76 -5.02
CA LEU A 191 -11.28 -6.48 -6.20
C LEU A 191 -12.73 -7.00 -6.08
N GLY A 192 -13.07 -7.75 -5.03
CA GLY A 192 -14.41 -8.29 -4.81
C GLY A 192 -14.85 -9.32 -5.85
N HIS A 193 -13.91 -10.10 -6.40
CA HIS A 193 -14.25 -11.19 -7.34
C HIS A 193 -14.61 -12.47 -6.57
N ASN A 194 -15.24 -13.43 -7.24
CA ASN A 194 -15.37 -14.79 -6.74
C ASN A 194 -14.01 -15.51 -6.80
N HIS A 195 -13.87 -16.55 -5.97
CA HIS A 195 -12.73 -17.47 -6.01
C HIS A 195 -12.64 -18.15 -7.38
N SER A 196 -11.42 -18.33 -7.87
CA SER A 196 -11.20 -19.02 -9.13
C SER A 196 -9.75 -19.43 -9.33
N GLY A 197 -9.51 -20.25 -10.35
CA GLY A 197 -8.17 -20.75 -10.67
C GLY A 197 -7.16 -19.63 -10.99
N ARG A 198 -5.89 -19.85 -10.64
CA ARG A 198 -4.76 -18.90 -10.79
C ARG A 198 -4.65 -18.27 -12.18
N LYS A 199 -5.01 -18.99 -13.25
CA LYS A 199 -4.93 -18.49 -14.64
C LYS A 199 -6.10 -17.59 -15.03
N ASN A 200 -7.18 -17.55 -14.27
CA ASN A 200 -8.39 -16.80 -14.60
C ASN A 200 -8.19 -15.29 -14.43
N LYS A 201 -8.80 -14.51 -15.33
CA LYS A 201 -8.76 -13.04 -15.27
C LYS A 201 -9.55 -12.48 -14.07
N LYS A 202 -10.70 -13.08 -13.73
CA LYS A 202 -11.51 -12.71 -12.55
C LYS A 202 -11.28 -13.78 -11.48
N ARG A 203 -10.58 -13.41 -10.40
CA ARG A 203 -10.30 -14.25 -9.23
C ARG A 203 -9.85 -13.37 -8.05
N HIS A 204 -9.79 -13.89 -6.85
CA HIS A 204 -9.09 -13.23 -5.77
C HIS A 204 -7.61 -13.05 -6.15
N ILE A 205 -6.99 -12.00 -5.69
CA ILE A 205 -5.53 -11.82 -5.89
C ILE A 205 -4.76 -12.94 -5.17
N GLY A 206 -5.31 -13.42 -4.06
CA GLY A 206 -4.72 -14.49 -3.25
C GLY A 206 -4.87 -15.91 -3.78
N ASP A 207 -5.67 -16.17 -4.83
CA ASP A 207 -5.90 -17.50 -5.35
C ASP A 207 -4.70 -18.00 -6.16
N LEU A 208 -3.82 -18.78 -5.53
CA LEU A 208 -2.65 -19.35 -6.19
C LEU A 208 -2.91 -20.78 -6.70
N GLY A 209 -4.12 -21.33 -6.44
CA GLY A 209 -4.54 -22.65 -6.85
C GLY A 209 -3.94 -23.74 -5.96
N ASN A 210 -3.48 -24.84 -6.54
CA ASN A 210 -2.99 -25.99 -5.82
C ASN A 210 -1.47 -26.15 -5.90
N VAL A 211 -0.84 -26.60 -4.80
CA VAL A 211 0.45 -27.28 -4.80
C VAL A 211 0.25 -28.79 -4.82
N ASN A 212 1.13 -29.53 -5.49
CA ASN A 212 1.01 -30.98 -5.63
C ASN A 212 2.11 -31.68 -4.83
N THR A 213 1.70 -32.64 -4.02
CA THR A 213 2.59 -33.50 -3.23
C THR A 213 2.70 -34.88 -3.86
N LYS A 214 3.93 -35.30 -4.15
CA LYS A 214 4.26 -36.68 -4.58
C LYS A 214 5.36 -37.21 -3.67
N ASN A 215 5.23 -38.46 -3.23
CA ASN A 215 6.19 -39.11 -2.34
C ASN A 215 6.54 -38.24 -1.11
N ARG A 216 5.52 -37.61 -0.50
CA ARG A 216 5.63 -36.69 0.65
C ARG A 216 6.51 -35.44 0.39
N LYS A 217 6.87 -35.16 -0.86
CA LYS A 217 7.63 -33.97 -1.28
C LYS A 217 6.72 -33.02 -2.05
N THR A 218 6.68 -31.77 -1.59
CA THR A 218 5.89 -30.70 -2.23
C THR A 218 6.85 -29.58 -2.60
N LYS A 219 7.48 -29.69 -3.75
CA LYS A 219 8.46 -28.72 -4.23
C LYS A 219 8.15 -28.30 -5.66
N GLY A 220 8.25 -27.01 -5.92
CA GLY A 220 7.97 -26.48 -7.23
C GLY A 220 8.05 -24.97 -7.33
N SER A 221 7.71 -24.47 -8.50
CA SER A 221 7.61 -23.04 -8.72
C SER A 221 6.58 -22.71 -9.81
N PHE A 222 6.06 -21.47 -9.74
CA PHE A 222 5.23 -20.90 -10.79
C PHE A 222 5.37 -19.37 -10.81
N ILE A 223 4.89 -18.74 -11.87
CA ILE A 223 4.80 -17.29 -11.97
C ILE A 223 3.33 -16.89 -11.83
N ASP A 224 3.07 -15.93 -10.94
CA ASP A 224 1.78 -15.26 -10.83
C ASP A 224 1.89 -13.80 -11.30
N TYR A 225 0.96 -13.39 -12.15
CA TYR A 225 0.99 -12.07 -12.78
C TYR A 225 0.10 -11.04 -12.07
N LYS A 226 -0.65 -11.42 -11.04
CA LYS A 226 -1.56 -10.52 -10.31
C LYS A 226 -1.02 -10.08 -8.97
N ILE A 227 -0.31 -10.96 -8.25
CA ILE A 227 0.34 -10.58 -7.00
C ILE A 227 1.51 -9.63 -7.25
N SER A 228 1.83 -8.84 -6.25
CA SER A 228 2.98 -7.92 -6.27
C SER A 228 3.68 -7.88 -4.93
N LEU A 229 4.97 -7.57 -4.91
CA LEU A 229 5.74 -7.35 -3.68
C LEU A 229 5.78 -5.87 -3.25
N SER A 230 5.04 -4.99 -3.94
CA SER A 230 4.94 -3.56 -3.61
C SER A 230 3.79 -2.90 -4.37
N GLY A 231 3.18 -1.86 -3.82
CA GLY A 231 2.11 -1.10 -4.47
C GLY A 231 0.76 -1.82 -4.44
N LYS A 232 -0.03 -1.68 -5.52
CA LYS A 232 -1.32 -2.38 -5.66
C LYS A 232 -1.08 -3.89 -5.66
N ASN A 233 -1.94 -4.65 -5.06
CA ASN A 233 -1.84 -6.11 -4.92
C ASN A 233 -0.58 -6.59 -4.16
N ASN A 234 -0.03 -5.75 -3.28
CA ASN A 234 1.12 -6.11 -2.45
C ASN A 234 0.75 -7.22 -1.45
N ILE A 235 1.53 -8.31 -1.47
CA ILE A 235 1.34 -9.46 -0.57
C ILE A 235 2.24 -9.42 0.67
N VAL A 236 3.27 -8.55 0.69
CA VAL A 236 4.17 -8.43 1.85
C VAL A 236 3.41 -7.88 3.05
N GLY A 237 3.54 -8.54 4.19
CA GLY A 237 2.79 -8.25 5.40
C GLY A 237 1.48 -9.03 5.53
N ARG A 238 1.10 -9.81 4.52
CA ARG A 238 -0.04 -10.76 4.53
C ARG A 238 0.43 -12.15 4.93
N SER A 239 -0.47 -13.15 4.89
CA SER A 239 -0.08 -14.55 5.12
C SER A 239 -0.27 -15.41 3.87
N ILE A 240 0.54 -16.45 3.78
CA ILE A 240 0.34 -17.59 2.88
C ILE A 240 -0.16 -18.76 3.69
N VAL A 241 -1.15 -19.48 3.16
CA VAL A 241 -1.78 -20.61 3.82
C VAL A 241 -1.74 -21.82 2.88
N VAL A 242 -1.46 -23.00 3.44
CA VAL A 242 -1.63 -24.30 2.77
C VAL A 242 -2.79 -25.02 3.42
N HIS A 243 -3.66 -25.59 2.58
CA HIS A 243 -4.91 -26.23 2.97
C HIS A 243 -4.83 -27.76 2.92
N GLU A 244 -5.78 -28.39 3.58
CA GLU A 244 -5.86 -29.86 3.67
C GLU A 244 -6.31 -30.50 2.36
N LEU A 245 -7.33 -29.91 1.73
CA LEU A 245 -7.97 -30.48 0.55
C LEU A 245 -7.50 -29.77 -0.74
N LYS A 246 -7.85 -30.38 -1.85
CA LYS A 246 -7.71 -29.81 -3.19
C LYS A 246 -8.63 -28.60 -3.32
N ASP A 247 -8.08 -27.47 -3.78
CA ASP A 247 -8.84 -26.34 -4.28
C ASP A 247 -9.54 -26.76 -5.60
N ASP A 248 -10.87 -26.63 -5.65
CA ASP A 248 -11.69 -26.94 -6.82
C ASP A 248 -11.66 -25.83 -7.88
N LEU A 249 -10.99 -24.71 -7.59
CA LEU A 249 -10.79 -23.56 -8.48
C LEU A 249 -12.10 -22.80 -8.81
N GLY A 250 -13.07 -22.82 -7.88
CA GLY A 250 -14.38 -22.20 -8.07
C GLY A 250 -15.29 -22.98 -9.02
N LYS A 251 -15.08 -24.29 -9.13
CA LYS A 251 -15.82 -25.17 -10.05
C LYS A 251 -16.79 -26.11 -9.33
N GLY A 252 -16.85 -26.11 -8.02
CA GLY A 252 -17.91 -26.72 -7.23
C GLY A 252 -19.17 -25.89 -7.42
N ASN A 253 -20.30 -26.53 -7.50
CA ASN A 253 -21.61 -25.88 -7.70
C ASN A 253 -22.20 -25.34 -6.38
N ASP A 254 -21.38 -24.80 -5.49
CA ASP A 254 -21.76 -24.32 -4.18
C ASP A 254 -21.12 -22.98 -3.84
N ARG A 255 -21.64 -22.29 -2.83
CA ARG A 255 -21.18 -20.97 -2.39
C ARG A 255 -19.75 -21.01 -1.82
N GLU A 256 -19.39 -22.10 -1.15
CA GLU A 256 -18.07 -22.24 -0.54
C GLU A 256 -16.98 -22.39 -1.61
N SER A 257 -17.29 -23.07 -2.72
CA SER A 257 -16.42 -23.11 -3.90
C SER A 257 -16.10 -21.71 -4.43
N LEU A 258 -17.09 -20.83 -4.50
CA LEU A 258 -16.93 -19.45 -4.97
C LEU A 258 -16.24 -18.53 -3.94
N ASN A 259 -16.16 -18.94 -2.69
CA ASN A 259 -15.50 -18.20 -1.62
C ASN A 259 -14.07 -18.70 -1.37
N THR A 260 -13.85 -20.02 -1.34
CA THR A 260 -12.60 -20.61 -0.83
C THR A 260 -12.06 -21.76 -1.69
N GLY A 261 -12.82 -22.21 -2.70
CA GLY A 261 -12.46 -23.35 -3.54
C GLY A 261 -12.57 -24.70 -2.82
N ASN A 262 -13.40 -24.81 -1.77
CA ASN A 262 -13.60 -26.04 -1.00
C ASN A 262 -12.30 -26.67 -0.49
N ALA A 263 -11.27 -25.83 -0.22
CA ALA A 263 -9.92 -26.28 0.10
C ALA A 263 -9.76 -26.88 1.53
N GLY A 264 -10.80 -26.83 2.34
CA GLY A 264 -10.83 -27.43 3.67
C GLY A 264 -9.96 -26.72 4.72
N ALA A 265 -9.51 -27.47 5.72
CA ALA A 265 -8.81 -26.93 6.88
C ALA A 265 -7.45 -26.29 6.51
N ARG A 266 -7.04 -25.30 7.32
CA ARG A 266 -5.77 -24.59 7.18
C ARG A 266 -4.65 -25.34 7.92
N LEU A 267 -3.86 -26.12 7.23
CA LEU A 267 -2.82 -26.97 7.83
C LEU A 267 -1.67 -26.16 8.39
N ASN A 268 -1.24 -25.14 7.67
CA ASN A 268 -0.19 -24.21 8.13
C ASN A 268 -0.30 -22.84 7.46
N CYS A 269 0.21 -21.84 8.13
CA CYS A 269 0.22 -20.46 7.65
C CYS A 269 1.50 -19.73 8.05
N ALA A 270 1.95 -18.80 7.22
CA ALA A 270 3.14 -17.99 7.49
C ALA A 270 2.98 -16.56 6.99
N LYS A 271 3.49 -15.61 7.78
CA LYS A 271 3.59 -14.21 7.36
C LYS A 271 4.62 -14.06 6.24
N ILE A 272 4.27 -13.28 5.22
CA ILE A 272 5.16 -12.92 4.11
C ILE A 272 5.94 -11.65 4.50
N PHE A 273 7.26 -11.72 4.53
CA PHE A 273 8.16 -10.64 4.96
C PHE A 273 9.40 -10.46 4.09
#